data_31644d33b597cbe592437458617c8638
#
_entry.id   31644d33b597cbe592437458617c8638
#
_cell.length_a   1.000
_cell.length_b   1.000
_cell.length_c   1.000
_cell.angle_alpha   90.00
_cell.angle_beta   90.00
_cell.angle_gamma   90.00
#
_symmetry.space_group_name_H-M   'P 1'
#
loop_
_entity.id
_entity.type
_entity.pdbx_description
1 polymer ?
#
loop_
_entity_poly.entity_id
_entity_poly.type
_entity_poly.pdbx_seq_one_letter_code
_entity_poly.pdbx_strand_id
1 'polypeptide(L)'
;GRLLSKSLHADYNVSLIEKNIEKAKRVSNDHPGILLLTGSGTDIEFLESENISEVDCFIAATESEQTNILASLLVKHYGVKQVILHITTTNYIRAVRRIGVDAVVSKNISAVNEVLNFIRSDQQDLPVSRFEDINVDALELTVTQDCKYIRKRLTLEQIQEDLCIGSIGRNGELIIPNPHTEIHPGDELLLITKEENIPKAEKLFQ
;
A
#
# COMPACT_ATOMS: atom_id res chain seq x y z
N GLY A 1 -15.37 -7.22 -4.42
CA GLY A 1 -15.67 -6.82 -5.82
C GLY A 1 -16.61 -5.63 -5.89
N ARG A 2 -17.88 -5.76 -5.48
CA ARG A 2 -18.94 -4.75 -5.69
C ARG A 2 -18.58 -3.32 -5.21
N LEU A 3 -18.05 -3.16 -4.00
CA LEU A 3 -17.67 -1.83 -3.48
C LEU A 3 -16.53 -1.22 -4.30
N LEU A 4 -15.55 -2.04 -4.65
CA LEU A 4 -14.40 -1.60 -5.43
C LEU A 4 -14.81 -1.18 -6.84
N SER A 5 -15.63 -1.98 -7.54
CA SER A 5 -16.12 -1.63 -8.87
C SER A 5 -16.94 -0.34 -8.85
N LYS A 6 -17.75 -0.12 -7.78
CA LYS A 6 -18.47 1.15 -7.59
C LYS A 6 -17.52 2.35 -7.45
N SER A 7 -16.41 2.21 -6.73
CA SER A 7 -15.47 3.32 -6.55
C SER A 7 -14.67 3.61 -7.82
N LEU A 8 -14.39 2.59 -8.64
CA LEU A 8 -13.53 2.73 -9.81
C LEU A 8 -14.27 3.14 -11.10
N HIS A 9 -15.58 2.83 -11.23
CA HIS A 9 -16.29 3.01 -12.51
C HIS A 9 -16.47 4.47 -12.94
N ALA A 10 -16.24 5.43 -12.06
CA ALA A 10 -16.29 6.86 -12.41
C ALA A 10 -15.09 7.29 -13.28
N ASP A 11 -13.93 6.65 -13.04
CA ASP A 11 -12.66 7.06 -13.66
C ASP A 11 -12.11 6.00 -14.63
N TYR A 12 -12.62 4.76 -14.58
CA TYR A 12 -12.10 3.62 -15.34
C TYR A 12 -13.24 2.82 -16.00
N ASN A 13 -12.91 2.14 -17.11
CA ASN A 13 -13.78 1.13 -17.71
C ASN A 13 -13.72 -0.15 -16.86
N VAL A 14 -14.75 -0.41 -16.09
CA VAL A 14 -14.77 -1.52 -15.14
C VAL A 14 -15.64 -2.66 -15.64
N SER A 15 -15.05 -3.86 -15.73
CA SER A 15 -15.77 -5.12 -15.90
C SER A 15 -15.74 -5.89 -14.58
N LEU A 16 -16.89 -6.38 -14.13
CA LEU A 16 -17.01 -7.19 -12.93
C LEU A 16 -17.40 -8.62 -13.28
N ILE A 17 -16.52 -9.57 -12.94
CA ILE A 17 -16.80 -11.01 -13.06
C ILE A 17 -17.47 -11.49 -11.77
N GLU A 18 -18.67 -12.04 -11.88
CA GLU A 18 -19.44 -12.65 -10.77
C GLU A 18 -20.07 -13.96 -11.23
N LYS A 19 -19.78 -15.04 -10.52
CA LYS A 19 -20.30 -16.36 -10.88
C LYS A 19 -21.74 -16.60 -10.42
N ASN A 20 -22.21 -15.85 -9.41
CA ASN A 20 -23.57 -15.96 -8.90
C ASN A 20 -24.50 -15.02 -9.66
N ILE A 21 -25.41 -15.58 -10.46
CA ILE A 21 -26.33 -14.83 -11.34
C ILE A 21 -27.19 -13.85 -10.54
N GLU A 22 -27.67 -14.22 -9.35
CA GLU A 22 -28.52 -13.34 -8.53
C GLU A 22 -27.72 -12.15 -7.94
N LYS A 23 -26.46 -12.39 -7.52
CA LYS A 23 -25.57 -11.31 -7.12
C LYS A 23 -25.24 -10.40 -8.31
N ALA A 24 -24.98 -11.00 -9.46
CA ALA A 24 -24.72 -10.31 -10.70
C ALA A 24 -25.85 -9.36 -11.09
N LYS A 25 -27.09 -9.82 -11.12
CA LYS A 25 -28.29 -9.00 -11.43
C LYS A 25 -28.43 -7.81 -10.48
N ARG A 26 -28.17 -8.00 -9.17
CA ARG A 26 -28.23 -6.89 -8.20
C ARG A 26 -27.21 -5.81 -8.50
N VAL A 27 -25.97 -6.19 -8.85
CA VAL A 27 -24.93 -5.22 -9.19
C VAL A 27 -25.27 -4.46 -10.47
N SER A 28 -25.79 -5.14 -11.49
CA SER A 28 -26.22 -4.50 -12.75
C SER A 28 -27.31 -3.47 -12.54
N ASN A 29 -28.30 -3.78 -11.66
CA ASN A 29 -29.36 -2.84 -11.35
C ASN A 29 -28.89 -1.62 -10.54
N ASP A 30 -27.94 -1.84 -9.60
CA ASP A 30 -27.42 -0.79 -8.72
C ASP A 30 -26.41 0.12 -9.44
N HIS A 31 -25.72 -0.40 -10.46
CA HIS A 31 -24.60 0.27 -11.12
C HIS A 31 -24.58 0.02 -12.65
N PRO A 32 -25.43 0.67 -13.44
CA PRO A 32 -25.56 0.40 -14.87
C PRO A 32 -24.31 0.76 -15.72
N GLY A 33 -23.37 1.52 -15.16
CA GLY A 33 -22.09 1.85 -15.81
C GLY A 33 -21.00 0.78 -15.71
N ILE A 34 -21.26 -0.34 -15.00
CA ILE A 34 -20.30 -1.43 -14.84
C ILE A 34 -20.68 -2.56 -15.80
N LEU A 35 -19.75 -2.99 -16.65
CA LEU A 35 -19.93 -4.18 -17.48
C LEU A 35 -19.89 -5.41 -16.58
N LEU A 36 -20.99 -6.13 -16.55
CA LEU A 36 -21.11 -7.33 -15.73
C LEU A 36 -20.95 -8.59 -16.58
N LEU A 37 -19.97 -9.40 -16.22
CA LEU A 37 -19.66 -10.68 -16.84
C LEU A 37 -20.06 -11.82 -15.88
N THR A 38 -20.93 -12.70 -16.32
CA THR A 38 -21.38 -13.82 -15.49
C THR A 38 -20.53 -15.04 -15.78
N GLY A 39 -19.60 -15.36 -14.87
CA GLY A 39 -18.65 -16.46 -15.05
C GLY A 39 -17.71 -16.62 -13.87
N SER A 40 -16.72 -17.51 -14.03
CA SER A 40 -15.69 -17.73 -13.01
C SER A 40 -14.38 -17.12 -13.44
N GLY A 41 -13.75 -16.32 -12.56
CA GLY A 41 -12.39 -15.79 -12.77
C GLY A 41 -11.27 -16.86 -12.78
N THR A 42 -11.63 -18.14 -12.60
CA THR A 42 -10.71 -19.29 -12.73
C THR A 42 -11.07 -20.21 -13.90
N ASP A 43 -12.04 -19.85 -14.70
CA ASP A 43 -12.42 -20.57 -15.92
C ASP A 43 -11.64 -19.99 -17.11
N ILE A 44 -10.79 -20.82 -17.67
CA ILE A 44 -9.87 -20.42 -18.73
C ILE A 44 -10.62 -20.06 -20.01
N GLU A 45 -11.56 -20.91 -20.44
CA GLU A 45 -12.34 -20.69 -21.66
C GLU A 45 -13.17 -19.39 -21.55
N PHE A 46 -13.75 -19.15 -20.40
CA PHE A 46 -14.46 -17.90 -20.11
C PHE A 46 -13.53 -16.68 -20.16
N LEU A 47 -12.36 -16.72 -19.51
CA LEU A 47 -11.41 -15.61 -19.52
C LEU A 47 -10.91 -15.30 -20.94
N GLU A 48 -10.64 -16.33 -21.76
CA GLU A 48 -10.24 -16.16 -23.15
C GLU A 48 -11.37 -15.54 -24.01
N SER A 49 -12.62 -16.01 -23.82
CA SER A 49 -13.77 -15.47 -24.54
C SER A 49 -14.05 -13.99 -24.24
N GLU A 50 -13.63 -13.52 -23.08
CA GLU A 50 -13.76 -12.12 -22.64
C GLU A 50 -12.48 -11.29 -22.92
N ASN A 51 -11.56 -11.79 -23.74
CA ASN A 51 -10.31 -11.11 -24.13
C ASN A 51 -9.47 -10.64 -22.94
N ILE A 52 -9.27 -11.50 -21.95
CA ILE A 52 -8.56 -11.14 -20.71
C ILE A 52 -7.16 -10.57 -20.95
N SER A 53 -6.49 -10.94 -22.02
CA SER A 53 -5.16 -10.45 -22.40
C SER A 53 -5.10 -8.97 -22.75
N GLU A 54 -6.24 -8.34 -23.09
CA GLU A 54 -6.34 -6.93 -23.43
C GLU A 54 -6.61 -6.03 -22.21
N VAL A 55 -6.83 -6.66 -21.05
CA VAL A 55 -7.12 -5.95 -19.79
C VAL A 55 -5.86 -5.34 -19.20
N ASP A 56 -5.89 -4.05 -18.87
CA ASP A 56 -4.74 -3.36 -18.27
C ASP A 56 -4.48 -3.79 -16.83
N CYS A 57 -5.54 -3.98 -16.05
CA CYS A 57 -5.45 -4.34 -14.63
C CYS A 57 -6.52 -5.36 -14.25
N PHE A 58 -6.11 -6.43 -13.58
CA PHE A 58 -7.02 -7.44 -13.02
C PHE A 58 -6.94 -7.43 -11.48
N ILE A 59 -8.10 -7.39 -10.83
CA ILE A 59 -8.19 -7.35 -9.36
C ILE A 59 -8.96 -8.58 -8.87
N ALA A 60 -8.25 -9.52 -8.24
CA ALA A 60 -8.84 -10.70 -7.63
C ALA A 60 -9.28 -10.39 -6.19
N ALA A 61 -10.58 -10.22 -5.95
CA ALA A 61 -11.15 -9.80 -4.67
C ALA A 61 -12.46 -10.55 -4.32
N THR A 62 -12.42 -11.88 -4.43
CA THR A 62 -13.52 -12.75 -3.96
C THR A 62 -13.37 -13.07 -2.47
N GLU A 63 -14.33 -13.80 -1.91
CA GLU A 63 -14.29 -14.28 -0.53
C GLU A 63 -13.29 -15.46 -0.36
N SER A 64 -12.93 -16.15 -1.45
CA SER A 64 -12.01 -17.29 -1.46
C SER A 64 -10.60 -16.87 -1.83
N GLU A 65 -9.69 -16.93 -0.87
CA GLU A 65 -8.28 -16.63 -1.06
C GLU A 65 -7.63 -17.54 -2.12
N GLN A 66 -7.98 -18.83 -2.12
CA GLN A 66 -7.49 -19.79 -3.10
C GLN A 66 -7.94 -19.42 -4.52
N THR A 67 -9.21 -19.01 -4.66
CA THR A 67 -9.76 -18.54 -5.95
C THR A 67 -9.02 -17.28 -6.40
N ASN A 68 -8.77 -16.35 -5.50
CA ASN A 68 -8.05 -15.11 -5.81
C ASN A 68 -6.62 -15.39 -6.29
N ILE A 69 -5.89 -16.28 -5.59
CA ILE A 69 -4.53 -16.69 -5.98
C ILE A 69 -4.55 -17.36 -7.36
N LEU A 70 -5.42 -18.35 -7.56
CA LEU A 70 -5.49 -19.08 -8.83
C LEU A 70 -5.87 -18.16 -10.00
N ALA A 71 -6.89 -17.33 -9.83
CA ALA A 71 -7.30 -16.37 -10.86
C ALA A 71 -6.15 -15.41 -11.21
N SER A 72 -5.44 -14.88 -10.20
CA SER A 72 -4.30 -13.99 -10.41
C SER A 72 -3.17 -14.65 -11.21
N LEU A 73 -2.87 -15.91 -10.94
CA LEU A 73 -1.86 -16.66 -11.67
C LEU A 73 -2.27 -16.90 -13.13
N LEU A 74 -3.52 -17.29 -13.36
CA LEU A 74 -4.05 -17.51 -14.70
C LEU A 74 -3.98 -16.24 -15.54
N VAL A 75 -4.52 -15.12 -15.05
CA VAL A 75 -4.53 -13.87 -15.82
C VAL A 75 -3.13 -13.32 -16.05
N LYS A 76 -2.20 -13.53 -15.11
CA LYS A 76 -0.79 -13.17 -15.31
C LYS A 76 -0.15 -13.99 -16.41
N HIS A 77 -0.46 -15.29 -16.50
CA HIS A 77 -0.02 -16.17 -17.59
C HIS A 77 -0.56 -15.69 -18.95
N TYR A 78 -1.77 -15.15 -19.00
CA TYR A 78 -2.37 -14.56 -20.21
C TYR A 78 -1.86 -13.17 -20.56
N GLY A 79 -0.88 -12.65 -19.82
CA GLY A 79 -0.19 -11.41 -20.15
C GLY A 79 -0.83 -10.13 -19.62
N VAL A 80 -1.79 -10.20 -18.68
CA VAL A 80 -2.32 -9.02 -18.00
C VAL A 80 -1.18 -8.26 -17.31
N LYS A 81 -1.05 -6.97 -17.64
CA LYS A 81 0.09 -6.16 -17.23
C LYS A 81 0.15 -5.98 -15.72
N GLN A 82 -0.99 -5.68 -15.10
CA GLN A 82 -1.08 -5.41 -13.68
C GLN A 82 -2.09 -6.34 -13.01
N VAL A 83 -1.65 -7.07 -11.99
CA VAL A 83 -2.49 -8.00 -11.23
C VAL A 83 -2.44 -7.67 -9.76
N ILE A 84 -3.61 -7.36 -9.18
CA ILE A 84 -3.78 -7.05 -7.76
C ILE A 84 -4.54 -8.18 -7.09
N LEU A 85 -4.00 -8.70 -6.02
CA LEU A 85 -4.52 -9.85 -5.29
C LEU A 85 -4.95 -9.47 -3.88
N HIS A 86 -6.20 -9.74 -3.53
CA HIS A 86 -6.68 -9.68 -2.14
C HIS A 86 -6.48 -11.03 -1.44
N ILE A 87 -5.79 -11.00 -0.31
CA ILE A 87 -5.61 -12.16 0.58
C ILE A 87 -5.91 -11.80 2.03
N THR A 88 -6.15 -12.81 2.85
CA THR A 88 -6.36 -12.68 4.29
C THR A 88 -5.14 -13.17 5.07
N THR A 89 -4.53 -14.25 4.58
CA THR A 89 -3.40 -14.92 5.24
C THR A 89 -2.07 -14.31 4.82
N THR A 90 -1.42 -13.61 5.73
CA THR A 90 -0.17 -12.88 5.47
C THR A 90 1.00 -13.77 5.05
N ASN A 91 1.01 -15.04 5.49
CA ASN A 91 2.07 -16.00 5.15
C ASN A 91 2.22 -16.27 3.65
N TYR A 92 1.16 -16.06 2.85
CA TYR A 92 1.21 -16.26 1.40
C TYR A 92 1.79 -15.05 0.64
N ILE A 93 1.90 -13.87 1.25
CA ILE A 93 2.33 -12.63 0.56
C ILE A 93 3.66 -12.83 -0.17
N ARG A 94 4.67 -13.36 0.52
CA ARG A 94 6.00 -13.60 -0.09
C ARG A 94 5.95 -14.59 -1.25
N ALA A 95 5.12 -15.62 -1.14
CA ALA A 95 5.01 -16.65 -2.17
C ALA A 95 4.33 -16.10 -3.42
N VAL A 96 3.19 -15.40 -3.28
CA VAL A 96 2.42 -14.87 -4.42
C VAL A 96 3.16 -13.75 -5.15
N ARG A 97 3.93 -12.92 -4.45
CA ARG A 97 4.80 -11.92 -5.09
C ARG A 97 5.89 -12.55 -5.95
N ARG A 98 6.50 -13.66 -5.50
CA ARG A 98 7.51 -14.40 -6.28
C ARG A 98 6.95 -15.02 -7.57
N ILE A 99 5.65 -15.25 -7.62
CA ILE A 99 4.97 -15.83 -8.79
C ILE A 99 4.59 -14.74 -9.82
N GLY A 100 4.83 -13.46 -9.51
CA GLY A 100 4.65 -12.36 -10.46
C GLY A 100 3.37 -11.56 -10.27
N VAL A 101 2.68 -11.68 -9.14
CA VAL A 101 1.58 -10.77 -8.75
C VAL A 101 2.18 -9.41 -8.40
N ASP A 102 1.65 -8.34 -9.00
CA ASP A 102 2.24 -6.99 -8.91
C ASP A 102 1.92 -6.31 -7.57
N ALA A 103 0.72 -6.52 -7.04
CA ALA A 103 0.34 -5.98 -5.74
C ALA A 103 -0.51 -6.98 -4.93
N VAL A 104 -0.26 -7.02 -3.64
CA VAL A 104 -1.01 -7.85 -2.68
C VAL A 104 -1.64 -6.94 -1.63
N VAL A 105 -2.94 -7.07 -1.43
CA VAL A 105 -3.71 -6.31 -0.45
C VAL A 105 -4.23 -7.26 0.61
N SER A 106 -3.93 -6.98 1.87
CA SER A 106 -4.46 -7.71 3.02
C SER A 106 -5.38 -6.82 3.85
N LYS A 107 -6.64 -7.23 3.99
CA LYS A 107 -7.61 -6.52 4.83
C LYS A 107 -7.10 -6.36 6.28
N ASN A 108 -6.47 -7.40 6.82
CA ASN A 108 -5.99 -7.40 8.20
C ASN A 108 -4.86 -6.38 8.38
N ILE A 109 -3.89 -6.35 7.45
CA ILE A 109 -2.78 -5.39 7.50
C ILE A 109 -3.30 -3.97 7.31
N SER A 110 -4.20 -3.74 6.35
CA SER A 110 -4.79 -2.42 6.13
C SER A 110 -5.55 -1.92 7.36
N ALA A 111 -6.31 -2.80 8.03
CA ALA A 111 -7.04 -2.44 9.25
C ALA A 111 -6.08 -2.14 10.42
N VAL A 112 -5.03 -2.93 10.59
CA VAL A 112 -4.01 -2.69 11.63
C VAL A 112 -3.30 -1.36 11.38
N ASN A 113 -2.90 -1.09 10.13
CA ASN A 113 -2.24 0.18 9.78
C ASN A 113 -3.17 1.38 10.05
N GLU A 114 -4.45 1.28 9.72
CA GLU A 114 -5.43 2.33 9.98
C GLU A 114 -5.60 2.60 11.50
N VAL A 115 -5.71 1.54 12.30
CA VAL A 115 -5.78 1.66 13.77
C VAL A 115 -4.49 2.27 14.34
N LEU A 116 -3.32 1.84 13.86
CA LEU A 116 -2.04 2.39 14.31
C LEU A 116 -1.92 3.87 13.93
N ASN A 117 -2.32 4.24 12.72
CA ASN A 117 -2.34 5.64 12.30
C ASN A 117 -3.27 6.48 13.17
N PHE A 118 -4.47 5.95 13.51
CA PHE A 118 -5.41 6.65 14.40
C PHE A 118 -4.84 6.84 15.81
N ILE A 119 -4.24 5.80 16.40
CA ILE A 119 -3.64 5.89 17.75
C ILE A 119 -2.48 6.90 17.77
N ARG A 120 -1.66 6.90 16.72
CA ARG A 120 -0.50 7.79 16.60
C ARG A 120 -0.91 9.23 16.29
N SER A 121 -1.95 9.46 15.50
CA SER A 121 -2.44 10.82 15.18
C SER A 121 -2.93 11.59 16.40
N ASP A 122 -3.39 10.91 17.44
CA ASP A 122 -3.84 11.53 18.71
C ASP A 122 -2.66 11.98 19.60
N GLN A 123 -1.43 11.52 19.31
CA GLN A 123 -0.20 11.88 20.04
C GLN A 123 0.71 12.86 19.29
N GLN A 124 0.25 13.51 18.22
CA GLN A 124 1.05 14.33 17.28
C GLN A 124 2.10 13.52 16.50
N ASP A 125 2.03 12.20 16.52
CA ASP A 125 2.94 11.33 15.77
C ASP A 125 2.37 11.09 14.38
N LEU A 126 3.21 11.32 13.39
CA LEU A 126 2.90 11.36 11.98
C LEU A 126 2.76 9.94 11.36
N PRO A 127 2.14 9.80 10.20
CA PRO A 127 1.84 8.50 9.62
C PRO A 127 3.12 7.68 9.36
N VAL A 128 3.14 6.46 9.88
CA VAL A 128 4.21 5.49 9.58
C VAL A 128 3.75 4.61 8.43
N SER A 129 4.49 4.64 7.33
CA SER A 129 4.30 3.72 6.21
C SER A 129 5.30 2.57 6.31
N ARG A 130 4.79 1.35 6.40
CA ARG A 130 5.64 0.15 6.48
C ARG A 130 5.97 -0.39 5.10
N PHE A 131 7.26 -0.59 4.82
CA PHE A 131 7.76 -1.26 3.63
C PHE A 131 8.06 -2.73 3.97
N GLU A 132 7.09 -3.62 3.77
CA GLU A 132 7.18 -5.02 4.17
C GLU A 132 8.35 -5.80 3.53
N ASP A 133 8.73 -5.43 2.30
CA ASP A 133 9.74 -6.16 1.53
C ASP A 133 11.17 -5.95 2.05
N ILE A 134 11.45 -4.80 2.68
CA ILE A 134 12.78 -4.45 3.18
C ILE A 134 12.84 -4.27 4.69
N ASN A 135 11.74 -4.56 5.39
CA ASN A 135 11.61 -4.46 6.86
C ASN A 135 12.08 -3.13 7.42
N VAL A 136 11.66 -2.04 6.78
CA VAL A 136 11.86 -0.68 7.25
C VAL A 136 10.53 0.05 7.28
N ASP A 137 10.45 1.03 8.14
CA ASP A 137 9.31 1.93 8.29
C ASP A 137 9.74 3.34 7.87
N ALA A 138 8.85 4.06 7.20
CA ALA A 138 8.98 5.50 6.99
C ALA A 138 8.09 6.21 8.00
N LEU A 139 8.67 7.13 8.72
CA LEU A 139 7.95 7.97 9.69
C LEU A 139 8.27 9.44 9.44
N GLU A 140 7.29 10.28 9.67
CA GLU A 140 7.46 11.71 9.65
C GLU A 140 7.58 12.20 11.10
N LEU A 141 8.51 13.10 11.40
CA LEU A 141 8.71 13.70 12.71
C LEU A 141 8.93 15.20 12.55
N THR A 142 8.33 15.97 13.47
CA THR A 142 8.64 17.41 13.59
C THR A 142 9.74 17.61 14.60
N VAL A 143 10.79 18.34 14.22
CA VAL A 143 11.93 18.65 15.10
C VAL A 143 11.55 19.66 16.16
N THR A 144 11.65 19.29 17.44
CA THR A 144 11.38 20.19 18.55
C THR A 144 12.61 21.04 18.90
N GLN A 145 12.39 22.21 19.51
CA GLN A 145 13.48 23.12 19.90
C GLN A 145 14.43 22.52 20.94
N ASP A 146 13.90 21.68 21.82
CA ASP A 146 14.65 21.10 22.94
C ASP A 146 15.14 19.66 22.66
N CYS A 147 15.00 19.18 21.42
CA CYS A 147 15.39 17.83 21.07
C CYS A 147 16.91 17.60 21.25
N LYS A 148 17.26 16.32 21.40
CA LYS A 148 18.65 15.93 21.65
C LYS A 148 19.58 16.30 20.48
N TYR A 149 19.09 16.24 19.23
CA TYR A 149 19.85 16.61 18.04
C TYR A 149 20.29 18.08 18.12
N ILE A 150 19.38 19.01 18.34
CA ILE A 150 19.65 20.43 18.41
C ILE A 150 20.55 20.77 19.62
N ARG A 151 20.24 20.24 20.80
CA ARG A 151 21.03 20.49 22.01
C ARG A 151 22.48 20.01 21.93
N LYS A 152 22.70 18.88 21.26
CA LYS A 152 24.06 18.31 21.10
C LYS A 152 24.78 18.78 19.85
N ARG A 153 24.16 19.58 19.00
CA ARG A 153 24.69 20.05 17.70
C ARG A 153 25.23 18.89 16.88
N LEU A 154 24.44 17.82 16.75
CA LEU A 154 24.83 16.64 15.98
C LEU A 154 24.84 16.95 14.49
N THR A 155 25.66 16.25 13.73
CA THR A 155 25.67 16.28 12.27
C THR A 155 24.90 15.08 11.71
N LEU A 156 24.46 15.16 10.45
CA LEU A 156 23.76 14.03 9.80
C LEU A 156 24.65 12.78 9.72
N GLU A 157 25.97 12.94 9.55
CA GLU A 157 26.94 11.83 9.56
C GLU A 157 26.91 11.03 10.87
N GLN A 158 26.66 11.69 12.00
CA GLN A 158 26.60 11.04 13.31
C GLN A 158 25.32 10.28 13.57
N ILE A 159 24.31 10.40 12.67
CA ILE A 159 23.00 9.78 12.81
C ILE A 159 22.87 8.57 11.87
N GLN A 160 23.63 8.54 10.77
CA GLN A 160 23.42 7.65 9.61
C GLN A 160 23.56 6.14 9.87
N GLU A 161 24.14 5.69 10.97
CA GLU A 161 24.30 4.24 11.19
C GLU A 161 22.96 3.49 11.36
N ASP A 162 21.89 4.16 11.84
CA ASP A 162 20.61 3.52 12.14
C ASP A 162 19.38 4.24 11.54
N LEU A 163 19.52 5.48 11.07
CA LEU A 163 18.43 6.34 10.62
C LEU A 163 18.77 6.98 9.27
N CYS A 164 17.90 6.84 8.29
CA CYS A 164 18.02 7.52 7.01
C CYS A 164 17.01 8.67 6.94
N ILE A 165 17.47 9.90 6.72
CA ILE A 165 16.59 11.03 6.47
C ILE A 165 16.37 11.13 4.97
N GLY A 166 15.16 10.82 4.52
CA GLY A 166 14.77 10.84 3.12
C GLY A 166 14.51 12.25 2.59
N SER A 167 13.86 13.10 3.40
CA SER A 167 13.61 14.50 3.06
C SER A 167 13.36 15.35 4.30
N ILE A 168 13.46 16.67 4.13
CA ILE A 168 13.16 17.68 5.14
C ILE A 168 12.16 18.66 4.55
N GLY A 169 11.00 18.80 5.17
CA GLY A 169 10.03 19.85 4.90
C GLY A 169 10.36 21.08 5.74
N ARG A 170 10.57 22.24 5.12
CA ARG A 170 10.84 23.50 5.81
C ARG A 170 10.08 24.65 5.13
N ASN A 171 9.17 25.28 5.85
CA ASN A 171 8.36 26.40 5.35
C ASN A 171 7.59 26.06 4.05
N GLY A 172 7.15 24.80 3.87
CA GLY A 172 6.46 24.33 2.68
C GLY A 172 7.35 23.96 1.50
N GLU A 173 8.70 24.05 1.65
CA GLU A 173 9.68 23.60 0.67
C GLU A 173 10.24 22.23 1.02
N LEU A 174 10.47 21.39 0.01
CA LEU A 174 11.08 20.07 0.15
C LEU A 174 12.61 20.19 -0.04
N ILE A 175 13.38 19.75 0.94
CA ILE A 175 14.84 19.72 0.90
C ILE A 175 15.29 18.25 0.89
N ILE A 176 16.09 17.85 -0.08
CA ILE A 176 16.78 16.56 -0.07
C ILE A 176 18.08 16.74 0.70
N PRO A 177 18.25 16.08 1.86
CA PRO A 177 19.40 16.32 2.72
C PRO A 177 20.69 15.74 2.12
N ASN A 178 21.77 16.42 2.38
CA ASN A 178 23.14 15.96 2.16
C ASN A 178 23.92 16.00 3.50
N PRO A 179 25.13 15.44 3.62
CA PRO A 179 25.87 15.39 4.88
C PRO A 179 26.07 16.73 5.59
N HIS A 180 26.00 17.83 4.85
CA HIS A 180 26.19 19.20 5.37
C HIS A 180 24.87 19.94 5.63
N THR A 181 23.74 19.28 5.37
CA THR A 181 22.42 19.89 5.60
C THR A 181 22.17 20.04 7.11
N GLU A 182 21.87 21.25 7.54
CA GLU A 182 21.49 21.52 8.92
C GLU A 182 20.00 21.32 9.12
N ILE A 183 19.64 20.67 10.24
CA ILE A 183 18.25 20.48 10.68
C ILE A 183 17.94 21.57 11.69
N HIS A 184 16.79 22.21 11.51
CA HIS A 184 16.32 23.28 12.36
C HIS A 184 15.08 22.89 13.15
N PRO A 185 14.80 23.51 14.29
CA PRO A 185 13.52 23.36 14.97
C PRO A 185 12.36 23.74 14.05
N GLY A 186 11.30 22.92 14.04
CA GLY A 186 10.16 23.09 13.16
C GLY A 186 10.27 22.42 11.80
N ASP A 187 11.42 21.81 11.48
CA ASP A 187 11.54 20.97 10.28
C ASP A 187 10.70 19.72 10.41
N GLU A 188 10.07 19.33 9.32
CA GLU A 188 9.34 18.06 9.17
C GLU A 188 10.26 17.04 8.48
N LEU A 189 10.68 16.01 9.20
CA LEU A 189 11.61 15.01 8.70
C LEU A 189 10.86 13.76 8.22
N LEU A 190 11.11 13.32 7.00
CA LEU A 190 10.77 11.96 6.56
C LEU A 190 11.94 11.04 6.88
N LEU A 191 11.76 10.17 7.85
CA LEU A 191 12.77 9.21 8.30
C LEU A 191 12.45 7.81 7.79
N ILE A 192 13.48 7.08 7.39
CA ILE A 192 13.39 5.66 7.00
C ILE A 192 14.28 4.88 7.95
N THR A 193 13.70 3.93 8.70
CA THR A 193 14.42 3.17 9.70
C THR A 193 13.76 1.82 9.97
N LYS A 194 14.43 0.94 10.72
CA LYS A 194 13.81 -0.29 11.24
C LYS A 194 12.89 0.01 12.41
N GLU A 195 11.84 -0.80 12.59
CA GLU A 195 10.89 -0.67 13.70
C GLU A 195 11.57 -0.54 15.07
N GLU A 196 12.64 -1.31 15.32
CA GLU A 196 13.42 -1.29 16.57
C GLU A 196 14.10 0.06 16.86
N ASN A 197 14.33 0.88 15.84
CA ASN A 197 15.00 2.19 15.96
C ASN A 197 14.03 3.38 16.01
N ILE A 198 12.73 3.17 15.83
CA ILE A 198 11.72 4.26 15.91
C ILE A 198 11.81 5.00 17.25
N PRO A 199 11.86 4.34 18.43
CA PRO A 199 11.96 5.05 19.70
C PRO A 199 13.28 5.85 19.86
N LYS A 200 14.33 5.46 19.12
CA LYS A 200 15.61 6.18 19.09
C LYS A 200 15.48 7.47 18.26
N ALA A 201 14.77 7.39 17.14
CA ALA A 201 14.48 8.55 16.28
C ALA A 201 13.64 9.60 17.02
N GLU A 202 12.56 9.18 17.68
CA GLU A 202 11.70 10.06 18.47
C GLU A 202 12.52 10.78 19.56
N LYS A 203 13.28 10.07 20.39
CA LYS A 203 14.15 10.66 21.42
C LYS A 203 15.24 11.57 20.87
N LEU A 204 15.58 11.47 19.61
CA LEU A 204 16.62 12.27 18.99
C LEU A 204 16.09 13.63 18.52
N PHE A 205 14.88 13.62 17.93
CA PHE A 205 14.28 14.79 17.26
C PHE A 205 13.09 15.42 17.98
N GLN A 206 12.47 14.71 18.89
CA GLN A 206 11.42 15.19 19.79
C GLN A 206 11.95 15.29 21.23
#